data_5898439ea087b1c54e0017b4f3475481
#
_entry.id   5898439ea087b1c54e0017b4f3475481
#
_cell.length_a   1.000
_cell.length_b   1.000
_cell.length_c   1.000
_cell.angle_alpha   90.00
_cell.angle_beta   90.00
_cell.angle_gamma   90.00
#
_symmetry.space_group_name_H-M   'P 1'
#
loop_
_entity.id
_entity.type
_entity.pdbx_description
1 polymer ?
#
loop_
_entity_poly.entity_id
_entity_poly.type
_entity_poly.pdbx_seq_one_letter_code
_entity_poly.pdbx_strand_id
1 'polypeptide(L)'
;MKTLKWFQLGIRFKRYLASGIAGVLLVICSLAVLLKDLQIGYIQLSISIILGVLGVALILVCLQRILIKFVNVFPNGISRKPQNVNDIGDILYRRKILSSGPKVVVIGGGTGISTMLRGLKNYTSNITAVITVADDGGGSGQLRNDLGMLPPGDIRNCMVALAETEPVLQKLLNYRFPEGRLKGQSFGNLFLAAMCGISDNNFVQAVTNMSRVLAVTGRIYPVTDENVNLVAELKDGSVIEGESRIGSHHLFHPGQIEKVRFDKESVQPLSE
;
A
#
# COMPACT_ATOMS: atom_id res chain seq x y z
N MET A 1 14.42 -12.27 28.51
CA MET A 1 13.22 -12.91 27.92
C MET A 1 12.84 -12.39 26.53
N LYS A 2 13.80 -12.04 25.62
CA LYS A 2 13.52 -11.52 24.25
C LYS A 2 13.54 -12.58 23.14
N THR A 3 13.98 -13.80 23.43
CA THR A 3 14.18 -14.87 22.43
C THR A 3 12.91 -15.65 22.04
N LEU A 4 11.78 -15.48 22.76
CA LEU A 4 10.55 -16.25 22.48
C LEU A 4 9.66 -15.66 21.37
N LYS A 5 9.89 -14.44 20.91
CA LYS A 5 9.06 -13.80 19.86
C LYS A 5 9.18 -14.49 18.50
N TRP A 6 10.32 -15.15 18.23
CA TRP A 6 10.54 -15.93 17.00
C TRP A 6 9.66 -17.19 16.92
N PHE A 7 9.25 -17.75 18.05
CA PHE A 7 8.37 -18.91 18.11
C PHE A 7 6.88 -18.58 17.85
N GLN A 8 6.50 -17.30 17.89
CA GLN A 8 5.16 -16.82 17.56
C GLN A 8 4.94 -16.55 16.07
N LEU A 9 5.99 -16.64 15.24
CA LEU A 9 5.84 -16.62 13.79
C LEU A 9 5.01 -17.82 13.35
N GLY A 10 3.84 -17.55 12.81
CA GLY A 10 2.71 -18.43 12.54
C GLY A 10 3.01 -19.83 12.00
N ILE A 11 2.01 -20.69 12.13
CA ILE A 11 1.99 -22.14 11.87
C ILE A 11 2.75 -22.59 10.60
N ARG A 12 2.81 -21.76 9.55
CA ARG A 12 3.53 -22.10 8.30
C ARG A 12 5.05 -22.01 8.42
N PHE A 13 5.61 -21.13 9.25
CA PHE A 13 7.06 -21.04 9.47
C PHE A 13 7.56 -22.24 10.27
N LYS A 14 6.79 -22.65 11.29
CA LYS A 14 7.09 -23.86 12.08
C LYS A 14 7.14 -25.13 11.23
N ARG A 15 6.25 -25.22 10.20
CA ARG A 15 6.24 -26.35 9.25
C ARG A 15 7.52 -26.41 8.40
N TYR A 16 8.03 -25.27 7.93
CA TYR A 16 9.28 -25.25 7.14
C TYR A 16 10.49 -25.56 8.01
N LEU A 17 10.52 -25.03 9.24
CA LEU A 17 11.58 -25.36 10.19
C LEU A 17 11.57 -26.86 10.54
N ALA A 18 10.39 -27.43 10.77
CA ALA A 18 10.22 -28.86 11.03
C ALA A 18 10.68 -29.72 9.82
N SER A 19 10.37 -29.30 8.58
CA SER A 19 10.86 -30.01 7.38
C SER A 19 12.37 -29.93 7.23
N GLY A 20 12.99 -28.80 7.57
CA GLY A 20 14.45 -28.64 7.59
C GLY A 20 15.12 -29.55 8.62
N ILE A 21 14.59 -29.58 9.86
CA ILE A 21 15.06 -30.47 10.92
C ILE A 21 14.90 -31.94 10.51
N ALA A 22 13.76 -32.32 9.94
CA ALA A 22 13.55 -33.68 9.43
C ALA A 22 14.57 -34.03 8.33
N GLY A 23 14.88 -33.13 7.43
CA GLY A 23 15.90 -33.30 6.40
C GLY A 23 17.31 -33.53 7.00
N VAL A 24 17.67 -32.75 8.01
CA VAL A 24 18.98 -32.94 8.73
C VAL A 24 19.02 -34.29 9.41
N LEU A 25 17.94 -34.71 10.09
CA LEU A 25 17.87 -36.02 10.73
C LEU A 25 18.02 -37.18 9.72
N LEU A 26 17.37 -37.07 8.55
CA LEU A 26 17.51 -38.08 7.48
C LEU A 26 18.95 -38.17 6.96
N VAL A 27 19.65 -37.07 6.79
CA VAL A 27 21.08 -37.04 6.39
C VAL A 27 21.93 -37.68 7.46
N ILE A 28 21.69 -37.36 8.74
CA ILE A 28 22.46 -37.99 9.86
C ILE A 28 22.21 -39.50 9.92
N CYS A 29 20.94 -39.95 9.76
CA CYS A 29 20.65 -41.38 9.72
C CYS A 29 21.31 -42.08 8.53
N SER A 30 21.31 -41.47 7.35
CA SER A 30 22.00 -41.97 6.17
C SER A 30 23.50 -42.14 6.44
N LEU A 31 24.15 -41.14 7.04
CA LEU A 31 25.56 -41.19 7.37
C LEU A 31 25.87 -42.23 8.45
N ALA A 32 25.01 -42.36 9.47
CA ALA A 32 25.14 -43.34 10.52
C ALA A 32 25.10 -44.81 10.01
N VAL A 33 24.21 -45.06 9.03
CA VAL A 33 24.15 -46.39 8.36
C VAL A 33 25.44 -46.68 7.59
N LEU A 34 25.99 -45.68 6.89
CA LEU A 34 27.25 -45.82 6.13
C LEU A 34 28.48 -46.05 7.04
N LEU A 35 28.47 -45.45 8.23
CA LEU A 35 29.61 -45.55 9.17
C LEU A 35 29.59 -46.81 10.06
N LYS A 36 28.45 -47.48 10.16
CA LYS A 36 28.25 -48.58 11.10
C LYS A 36 28.87 -49.91 10.63
N ASP A 37 28.96 -50.18 9.33
CA ASP A 37 29.47 -51.42 8.77
C ASP A 37 30.39 -51.16 7.58
N LEU A 38 31.64 -51.69 7.66
CA LEU A 38 32.61 -51.68 6.55
C LEU A 38 32.27 -52.70 5.43
N GLN A 39 31.31 -53.62 5.66
CA GLN A 39 30.79 -54.58 4.67
C GLN A 39 29.28 -54.32 4.43
N ILE A 40 28.99 -53.22 3.75
CA ILE A 40 27.61 -52.83 3.46
C ILE A 40 27.07 -53.65 2.28
N GLY A 41 25.97 -54.39 2.48
CA GLY A 41 25.27 -55.04 1.40
C GLY A 41 24.61 -53.99 0.45
N TYR A 42 24.49 -54.36 -0.85
CA TYR A 42 23.93 -53.46 -1.90
C TYR A 42 22.58 -52.85 -1.52
N ILE A 43 21.74 -53.57 -0.80
CA ILE A 43 20.40 -53.09 -0.35
C ILE A 43 20.56 -51.97 0.70
N GLN A 44 21.41 -52.13 1.68
CA GLN A 44 21.66 -51.12 2.73
C GLN A 44 22.29 -49.85 2.15
N LEU A 45 23.21 -50.00 1.20
CA LEU A 45 23.83 -48.88 0.48
C LEU A 45 22.75 -48.09 -0.31
N SER A 46 21.87 -48.76 -1.03
CA SER A 46 20.80 -48.15 -1.80
C SER A 46 19.83 -47.36 -0.89
N ILE A 47 19.42 -47.93 0.24
CA ILE A 47 18.53 -47.28 1.22
C ILE A 47 19.21 -46.04 1.81
N SER A 48 20.51 -46.13 2.16
CA SER A 48 21.26 -45.00 2.70
C SER A 48 21.36 -43.85 1.70
N ILE A 49 21.65 -44.13 0.43
CA ILE A 49 21.69 -43.10 -0.62
C ILE A 49 20.30 -42.43 -0.80
N ILE A 50 19.23 -43.21 -0.85
CA ILE A 50 17.86 -42.65 -0.98
C ILE A 50 17.52 -41.75 0.20
N LEU A 51 17.82 -42.14 1.43
CA LEU A 51 17.60 -41.33 2.64
C LEU A 51 18.42 -40.05 2.61
N GLY A 52 19.69 -40.12 2.18
CA GLY A 52 20.53 -38.95 2.03
C GLY A 52 20.03 -37.95 1.01
N VAL A 53 19.66 -38.43 -0.19
CA VAL A 53 19.10 -37.59 -1.25
C VAL A 53 17.80 -36.94 -0.82
N LEU A 54 16.90 -37.69 -0.16
CA LEU A 54 15.62 -37.18 0.35
C LEU A 54 15.87 -36.11 1.43
N GLY A 55 16.82 -36.32 2.33
CA GLY A 55 17.20 -35.37 3.36
C GLY A 55 17.73 -34.06 2.78
N VAL A 56 18.64 -34.14 1.80
CA VAL A 56 19.18 -32.96 1.11
C VAL A 56 18.06 -32.22 0.35
N ALA A 57 17.18 -32.93 -0.35
CA ALA A 57 16.04 -32.32 -1.05
C ALA A 57 15.13 -31.53 -0.08
N LEU A 58 14.81 -32.09 1.09
CA LEU A 58 14.03 -31.40 2.12
C LEU A 58 14.71 -30.13 2.66
N ILE A 59 16.04 -30.19 2.86
CA ILE A 59 16.82 -29.02 3.29
C ILE A 59 16.78 -27.93 2.20
N LEU A 60 16.97 -28.28 0.93
CA LEU A 60 16.92 -27.33 -0.19
C LEU A 60 15.53 -26.69 -0.33
N VAL A 61 14.46 -27.47 -0.22
CA VAL A 61 13.08 -26.94 -0.24
C VAL A 61 12.84 -25.99 0.94
N CYS A 62 13.31 -26.33 2.14
CA CYS A 62 13.24 -25.47 3.31
C CYS A 62 13.97 -24.13 3.05
N LEU A 63 15.20 -24.21 2.54
CA LEU A 63 16.04 -23.03 2.25
C LEU A 63 15.39 -22.14 1.17
N GLN A 64 14.90 -22.72 0.07
CA GLN A 64 14.18 -21.99 -0.97
C GLN A 64 12.93 -21.28 -0.43
N ARG A 65 12.13 -21.96 0.39
CA ARG A 65 10.92 -21.38 0.99
C ARG A 65 11.23 -20.25 1.97
N ILE A 66 12.34 -20.36 2.71
CA ILE A 66 12.84 -19.30 3.59
C ILE A 66 13.33 -18.11 2.76
N LEU A 67 14.16 -18.35 1.73
CA LEU A 67 14.70 -17.32 0.84
C LEU A 67 13.60 -16.55 0.13
N ILE A 68 12.60 -17.24 -0.48
CA ILE A 68 11.47 -16.60 -1.16
C ILE A 68 10.69 -15.70 -0.18
N LYS A 69 10.49 -16.15 1.07
CA LYS A 69 9.85 -15.32 2.09
C LYS A 69 10.73 -14.13 2.49
N PHE A 70 12.04 -14.31 2.57
CA PHE A 70 12.98 -13.24 2.89
C PHE A 70 13.01 -12.18 1.77
N VAL A 71 13.08 -12.59 0.51
CA VAL A 71 13.04 -11.71 -0.66
C VAL A 71 11.70 -10.97 -0.76
N ASN A 72 10.57 -11.64 -0.51
CA ASN A 72 9.24 -11.01 -0.53
C ASN A 72 8.96 -10.08 0.66
N VAL A 73 9.81 -10.08 1.66
CA VAL A 73 9.76 -9.17 2.81
C VAL A 73 10.50 -7.86 2.53
N PHE A 74 11.40 -7.84 1.54
CA PHE A 74 12.09 -6.64 1.06
C PHE A 74 11.51 -6.12 -0.26
N PRO A 75 10.21 -5.74 -0.36
CA PRO A 75 9.76 -4.91 -1.46
C PRO A 75 10.33 -3.51 -1.24
N ASN A 76 10.79 -2.91 -2.29
CA ASN A 76 11.36 -1.58 -2.42
C ASN A 76 10.77 -0.58 -1.41
N GLY A 77 11.56 -0.08 -0.49
CA GLY A 77 11.17 1.00 0.40
C GLY A 77 11.31 0.75 1.90
N ILE A 78 12.45 0.21 2.34
CA ILE A 78 12.78 0.28 3.77
C ILE A 78 13.30 1.69 4.05
N SER A 79 12.41 2.54 4.54
CA SER A 79 12.74 3.91 4.98
C SER A 79 13.65 3.96 6.21
N ARG A 80 13.89 2.84 6.87
CA ARG A 80 14.89 2.70 7.94
C ARG A 80 15.76 1.49 7.63
N LYS A 81 17.05 1.72 7.38
CA LYS A 81 18.03 0.63 7.40
C LYS A 81 18.00 0.01 8.80
N PRO A 82 17.71 -1.30 8.94
CA PRO A 82 17.78 -1.94 10.23
C PRO A 82 19.21 -1.83 10.76
N GLN A 83 19.37 -1.26 11.94
CA GLN A 83 20.69 -1.11 12.58
C GLN A 83 21.14 -2.41 13.26
N ASN A 84 20.19 -3.33 13.53
CA ASN A 84 20.45 -4.61 14.18
C ASN A 84 19.51 -5.71 13.66
N VAL A 85 19.93 -6.98 13.80
CA VAL A 85 19.12 -8.17 13.46
C VAL A 85 17.78 -8.21 14.23
N ASN A 86 17.74 -7.64 15.42
CA ASN A 86 16.51 -7.53 16.22
C ASN A 86 15.49 -6.58 15.59
N ASP A 87 15.94 -5.52 14.91
CA ASP A 87 15.05 -4.57 14.21
C ASP A 87 14.34 -5.24 13.03
N ILE A 88 15.04 -6.16 12.33
CA ILE A 88 14.46 -6.93 11.23
C ILE A 88 13.31 -7.82 11.74
N GLY A 89 13.53 -8.50 12.88
CA GLY A 89 12.50 -9.34 13.51
C GLY A 89 11.24 -8.54 13.90
N ASP A 90 11.42 -7.37 14.48
CA ASP A 90 10.31 -6.50 14.88
C ASP A 90 9.57 -5.91 13.67
N ILE A 91 10.26 -5.54 12.59
CA ILE A 91 9.66 -5.08 11.32
C ILE A 91 8.81 -6.20 10.70
N LEU A 92 9.35 -7.42 10.62
CA LEU A 92 8.66 -8.59 10.07
C LEU A 92 7.42 -8.97 10.90
N TYR A 93 7.55 -8.97 12.20
CA TYR A 93 6.47 -9.25 13.13
C TYR A 93 5.34 -8.22 12.99
N ARG A 94 5.68 -6.93 12.97
CA ARG A 94 4.73 -5.83 12.80
C ARG A 94 4.00 -5.91 11.46
N ARG A 95 4.70 -6.14 10.34
CA ARG A 95 4.07 -6.33 9.02
C ARG A 95 3.11 -7.50 9.01
N LYS A 96 3.46 -8.59 9.67
CA LYS A 96 2.59 -9.76 9.75
C LYS A 96 1.33 -9.49 10.56
N ILE A 97 1.42 -8.79 11.70
CA ILE A 97 0.26 -8.41 12.50
C ILE A 97 -0.65 -7.52 11.67
N LEU A 98 -0.13 -6.47 11.03
CA LEU A 98 -0.90 -5.54 10.21
C LEU A 98 -1.57 -6.23 9.02
N SER A 99 -0.88 -7.17 8.36
CA SER A 99 -1.47 -7.93 7.24
C SER A 99 -2.52 -8.95 7.66
N SER A 100 -2.57 -9.32 8.93
CA SER A 100 -3.60 -10.18 9.51
C SER A 100 -4.76 -9.38 10.12
N GLY A 101 -4.68 -8.06 10.11
CA GLY A 101 -5.72 -7.16 10.60
C GLY A 101 -6.97 -7.18 9.72
N PRO A 102 -8.06 -6.55 10.19
CA PRO A 102 -9.32 -6.49 9.46
C PRO A 102 -9.16 -5.81 8.10
N LYS A 103 -9.96 -6.21 7.12
CA LYS A 103 -10.11 -5.50 5.86
C LYS A 103 -11.01 -4.29 6.09
N VAL A 104 -10.52 -3.10 5.78
CA VAL A 104 -11.23 -1.83 5.99
C VAL A 104 -11.34 -1.10 4.67
N VAL A 105 -12.56 -0.72 4.29
CA VAL A 105 -12.84 0.17 3.18
C VAL A 105 -13.23 1.53 3.74
N VAL A 106 -12.60 2.58 3.25
CA VAL A 106 -12.85 3.98 3.64
C VAL A 106 -13.27 4.75 2.41
N ILE A 107 -14.46 5.36 2.44
CA ILE A 107 -15.03 6.10 1.30
C ILE A 107 -15.20 7.57 1.68
N GLY A 108 -14.75 8.49 0.83
CA GLY A 108 -14.98 9.94 0.97
C GLY A 108 -13.81 10.77 0.45
N GLY A 109 -13.68 12.02 0.92
CA GLY A 109 -12.67 12.99 0.47
C GLY A 109 -12.22 13.93 1.59
N GLY A 110 -11.34 14.85 1.24
CA GLY A 110 -10.88 15.91 2.13
C GLY A 110 -9.90 15.49 3.22
N THR A 111 -9.66 16.42 4.15
CA THR A 111 -8.68 16.27 5.23
C THR A 111 -9.08 15.25 6.28
N GLY A 112 -10.39 15.05 6.49
CA GLY A 112 -10.90 14.11 7.49
C GLY A 112 -10.47 12.66 7.23
N ILE A 113 -10.61 12.19 5.99
CA ILE A 113 -10.20 10.86 5.59
C ILE A 113 -8.69 10.66 5.74
N SER A 114 -7.87 11.60 5.28
CA SER A 114 -6.43 11.47 5.40
C SER A 114 -5.97 11.37 6.85
N THR A 115 -6.63 12.08 7.78
CA THR A 115 -6.37 11.98 9.21
C THR A 115 -6.73 10.59 9.76
N MET A 116 -7.90 10.06 9.39
CA MET A 116 -8.34 8.72 9.78
C MET A 116 -7.41 7.63 9.24
N LEU A 117 -7.03 7.71 7.97
CA LEU A 117 -6.12 6.75 7.32
C LEU A 117 -4.75 6.71 8.00
N ARG A 118 -4.23 7.87 8.46
CA ARG A 118 -2.98 7.95 9.21
C ARG A 118 -3.05 7.17 10.53
N GLY A 119 -4.21 7.14 11.17
CA GLY A 119 -4.45 6.30 12.35
C GLY A 119 -4.58 4.82 11.99
N LEU A 120 -5.43 4.49 11.02
CA LEU A 120 -5.77 3.12 10.61
C LEU A 120 -4.56 2.28 10.18
N LYS A 121 -3.57 2.87 9.49
CA LYS A 121 -2.37 2.14 9.05
C LYS A 121 -1.55 1.54 10.19
N ASN A 122 -1.77 1.96 11.45
CA ASN A 122 -1.13 1.38 12.62
C ASN A 122 -1.82 0.10 13.13
N TYR A 123 -3.04 -0.18 12.66
CA TYR A 123 -3.87 -1.32 13.09
C TYR A 123 -4.00 -2.40 12.02
N THR A 124 -4.03 -2.01 10.75
CA THR A 124 -4.13 -2.94 9.62
C THR A 124 -3.42 -2.39 8.39
N SER A 125 -2.89 -3.29 7.55
CA SER A 125 -2.43 -2.95 6.20
C SER A 125 -3.47 -3.26 5.12
N ASN A 126 -4.60 -3.88 5.49
CA ASN A 126 -5.67 -4.27 4.57
C ASN A 126 -6.66 -3.11 4.37
N ILE A 127 -6.15 -1.94 3.99
CA ILE A 127 -6.93 -0.72 3.79
C ILE A 127 -7.19 -0.53 2.30
N THR A 128 -8.44 -0.21 1.95
CA THR A 128 -8.83 0.30 0.63
C THR A 128 -9.49 1.66 0.82
N ALA A 129 -8.89 2.70 0.29
CA ALA A 129 -9.43 4.06 0.33
C ALA A 129 -10.04 4.40 -1.04
N VAL A 130 -11.33 4.71 -1.08
CA VAL A 130 -12.07 5.16 -2.26
C VAL A 130 -12.32 6.65 -2.10
N ILE A 131 -11.67 7.46 -2.93
CA ILE A 131 -11.56 8.91 -2.73
C ILE A 131 -12.37 9.66 -3.76
N THR A 132 -13.12 10.67 -3.31
CA THR A 132 -13.88 11.58 -4.17
C THR A 132 -12.97 12.40 -5.08
N VAL A 133 -13.48 12.76 -6.27
CA VAL A 133 -12.75 13.48 -7.32
C VAL A 133 -13.51 14.71 -7.83
N ALA A 134 -14.33 15.31 -6.98
CA ALA A 134 -15.11 16.48 -7.33
C ALA A 134 -14.44 17.81 -6.92
N ASP A 135 -13.29 17.80 -6.24
CA ASP A 135 -12.56 18.98 -5.78
C ASP A 135 -12.15 19.85 -6.99
N ASP A 136 -12.60 21.10 -7.00
CA ASP A 136 -12.28 22.10 -8.01
C ASP A 136 -11.53 23.31 -7.42
N GLY A 137 -11.12 23.20 -6.15
CA GLY A 137 -10.48 24.28 -5.42
C GLY A 137 -8.97 24.37 -5.60
N GLY A 138 -8.42 25.58 -5.44
CA GLY A 138 -7.00 25.86 -5.34
C GLY A 138 -6.13 25.22 -6.41
N GLY A 139 -5.01 24.63 -6.00
CA GLY A 139 -4.06 23.99 -6.93
C GLY A 139 -4.58 22.72 -7.60
N SER A 140 -5.54 22.00 -6.98
CA SER A 140 -6.17 20.82 -7.59
C SER A 140 -7.04 21.23 -8.77
N GLY A 141 -7.91 22.24 -8.60
CA GLY A 141 -8.76 22.75 -9.67
C GLY A 141 -7.94 23.34 -10.82
N GLN A 142 -6.84 24.03 -10.52
CA GLN A 142 -5.95 24.55 -11.56
C GLN A 142 -5.37 23.42 -12.42
N LEU A 143 -4.79 22.37 -11.82
CA LEU A 143 -4.25 21.23 -12.56
C LEU A 143 -5.32 20.46 -13.35
N ARG A 144 -6.50 20.35 -12.77
CA ARG A 144 -7.66 19.78 -13.46
C ARG A 144 -7.99 20.55 -14.74
N ASN A 145 -8.03 21.88 -14.67
CA ASN A 145 -8.33 22.73 -15.81
C ASN A 145 -7.20 22.77 -16.84
N ASP A 146 -5.95 22.86 -16.39
CA ASP A 146 -4.79 22.99 -17.27
C ASP A 146 -4.43 21.70 -17.99
N LEU A 147 -4.59 20.54 -17.31
CA LEU A 147 -4.16 19.23 -17.81
C LEU A 147 -5.30 18.26 -18.12
N GLY A 148 -6.55 18.62 -17.83
CA GLY A 148 -7.70 17.73 -18.04
C GLY A 148 -7.73 16.49 -17.13
N MET A 149 -6.85 16.44 -16.11
CA MET A 149 -6.77 15.31 -15.19
C MET A 149 -7.77 15.40 -14.06
N LEU A 150 -8.02 14.29 -13.36
CA LEU A 150 -8.80 14.33 -12.12
C LEU A 150 -8.08 15.13 -11.04
N PRO A 151 -8.81 15.79 -10.10
CA PRO A 151 -8.20 16.61 -9.06
C PRO A 151 -7.32 15.78 -8.13
N PRO A 152 -6.01 16.10 -8.02
CA PRO A 152 -5.06 15.25 -7.29
C PRO A 152 -5.06 15.46 -5.78
N GLY A 153 -5.66 16.53 -5.26
CA GLY A 153 -5.48 17.00 -3.88
C GLY A 153 -5.80 15.98 -2.82
N ASP A 154 -7.01 15.44 -2.81
CA ASP A 154 -7.48 14.51 -1.80
C ASP A 154 -6.78 13.16 -1.90
N ILE A 155 -6.60 12.65 -3.12
CA ILE A 155 -5.85 11.41 -3.38
C ILE A 155 -4.42 11.55 -2.88
N ARG A 156 -3.73 12.63 -3.20
CA ARG A 156 -2.39 12.92 -2.72
C ARG A 156 -2.33 13.00 -1.19
N ASN A 157 -3.30 13.64 -0.53
CA ASN A 157 -3.39 13.70 0.93
C ASN A 157 -3.49 12.30 1.55
N CYS A 158 -4.30 11.42 0.95
CA CYS A 158 -4.47 10.04 1.39
C CYS A 158 -3.21 9.21 1.15
N MET A 159 -2.51 9.42 0.01
CA MET A 159 -1.23 8.77 -0.25
C MET A 159 -0.18 9.15 0.81
N VAL A 160 -0.03 10.44 1.13
CA VAL A 160 0.90 10.92 2.16
C VAL A 160 0.53 10.36 3.54
N ALA A 161 -0.76 10.22 3.83
CA ALA A 161 -1.23 9.65 5.10
C ALA A 161 -0.87 8.17 5.24
N LEU A 162 -1.02 7.38 4.17
CA LEU A 162 -0.76 5.94 4.14
C LEU A 162 0.70 5.60 3.80
N ALA A 163 1.48 6.54 3.29
CA ALA A 163 2.87 6.31 2.93
C ALA A 163 3.75 5.98 4.14
N GLU A 164 4.73 5.09 3.94
CA GLU A 164 5.83 4.82 4.86
C GLU A 164 7.07 5.62 4.42
N THR A 165 6.98 6.95 4.48
CA THR A 165 8.03 7.84 3.98
C THR A 165 8.86 8.46 5.08
N GLU A 166 10.10 8.82 4.73
CA GLU A 166 10.95 9.65 5.56
C GLU A 166 10.30 11.03 5.81
N PRO A 167 10.51 11.64 7.00
CA PRO A 167 9.91 12.93 7.33
C PRO A 167 10.20 14.05 6.32
N VAL A 168 11.37 14.00 5.68
CA VAL A 168 11.76 14.99 4.64
C VAL A 168 10.91 14.84 3.40
N LEU A 169 10.66 13.61 2.93
CA LEU A 169 9.82 13.36 1.77
C LEU A 169 8.36 13.74 2.06
N GLN A 170 7.87 13.50 3.28
CA GLN A 170 6.54 13.95 3.68
C GLN A 170 6.42 15.48 3.66
N LYS A 171 7.45 16.21 4.14
CA LYS A 171 7.50 17.68 4.06
C LYS A 171 7.53 18.14 2.60
N LEU A 172 8.32 17.48 1.75
CA LEU A 172 8.42 17.80 0.32
C LEU A 172 7.08 17.62 -0.39
N LEU A 173 6.39 16.50 -0.20
CA LEU A 173 5.08 16.23 -0.81
C LEU A 173 4.01 17.25 -0.37
N ASN A 174 4.13 17.79 0.84
CA ASN A 174 3.25 18.82 1.36
C ASN A 174 3.74 20.25 1.07
N TYR A 175 4.97 20.39 0.54
CA TYR A 175 5.51 21.70 0.21
C TYR A 175 4.63 22.41 -0.81
N ARG A 176 4.29 23.67 -0.52
CA ARG A 176 3.48 24.52 -1.38
C ARG A 176 4.32 25.71 -1.83
N PHE A 177 4.36 25.94 -3.13
CA PHE A 177 5.15 27.03 -3.70
C PHE A 177 4.55 28.39 -3.29
N PRO A 178 5.32 29.28 -2.62
CA PRO A 178 4.80 30.54 -2.10
C PRO A 178 4.67 31.62 -3.18
N GLU A 179 5.43 31.53 -4.27
CA GLU A 179 5.57 32.57 -5.28
C GLU A 179 5.84 32.01 -6.69
N GLY A 180 5.90 32.88 -7.68
CA GLY A 180 6.14 32.53 -9.07
C GLY A 180 4.94 31.89 -9.74
N ARG A 181 5.16 31.28 -10.93
CA ARG A 181 4.10 30.62 -11.72
C ARG A 181 3.46 29.41 -11.04
N LEU A 182 4.17 28.81 -10.10
CA LEU A 182 3.68 27.67 -9.33
C LEU A 182 3.03 28.07 -8.01
N LYS A 183 2.84 29.36 -7.75
CA LYS A 183 2.24 29.84 -6.50
C LYS A 183 0.94 29.11 -6.17
N GLY A 184 0.86 28.58 -4.95
CA GLY A 184 -0.31 27.84 -4.48
C GLY A 184 -0.31 26.35 -4.85
N GLN A 185 0.49 25.90 -5.81
CA GLN A 185 0.64 24.48 -6.13
C GLN A 185 1.43 23.76 -5.05
N SER A 186 1.04 22.50 -4.74
CA SER A 186 1.84 21.62 -3.91
C SER A 186 2.75 20.74 -4.77
N PHE A 187 3.96 20.48 -4.29
CA PHE A 187 4.88 19.56 -4.97
C PHE A 187 4.23 18.18 -5.18
N GLY A 188 3.49 17.66 -4.20
CA GLY A 188 2.83 16.36 -4.32
C GLY A 188 1.76 16.30 -5.40
N ASN A 189 1.01 17.41 -5.64
CA ASN A 189 0.07 17.50 -6.75
C ASN A 189 0.80 17.49 -8.10
N LEU A 190 1.89 18.25 -8.22
CA LEU A 190 2.72 18.27 -9.42
C LEU A 190 3.37 16.90 -9.67
N PHE A 191 3.78 16.22 -8.62
CA PHE A 191 4.33 14.87 -8.72
C PHE A 191 3.28 13.89 -9.28
N LEU A 192 2.05 13.91 -8.74
CA LEU A 192 0.97 13.06 -9.27
C LEU A 192 0.61 13.43 -10.72
N ALA A 193 0.62 14.72 -11.07
CA ALA A 193 0.40 15.16 -12.45
C ALA A 193 1.50 14.64 -13.40
N ALA A 194 2.76 14.67 -12.99
CA ALA A 194 3.86 14.08 -13.75
C ALA A 194 3.71 12.55 -13.89
N MET A 195 3.30 11.87 -12.81
CA MET A 195 2.99 10.44 -12.86
C MET A 195 1.85 10.13 -13.83
N CYS A 196 0.83 11.00 -13.92
CA CYS A 196 -0.26 10.87 -14.89
C CYS A 196 0.28 10.98 -16.33
N GLY A 197 1.15 11.95 -16.61
CA GLY A 197 1.79 12.11 -17.92
C GLY A 197 2.58 10.89 -18.37
N ILE A 198 3.38 10.26 -17.48
CA ILE A 198 4.15 9.04 -17.80
C ILE A 198 3.30 7.75 -17.79
N SER A 199 2.03 7.84 -17.42
CA SER A 199 1.07 6.73 -17.42
C SER A 199 0.01 6.89 -18.52
N ASP A 200 0.36 7.51 -19.64
CA ASP A 200 -0.52 7.74 -20.79
C ASP A 200 -1.83 8.44 -20.43
N ASN A 201 -1.77 9.38 -19.49
CA ASN A 201 -2.89 10.09 -18.88
C ASN A 201 -3.91 9.19 -18.16
N ASN A 202 -3.54 7.95 -17.86
CA ASN A 202 -4.35 7.07 -17.02
C ASN A 202 -4.14 7.43 -15.54
N PHE A 203 -5.12 8.11 -14.96
CA PHE A 203 -5.04 8.60 -13.59
C PHE A 203 -4.99 7.48 -12.55
N VAL A 204 -5.74 6.39 -12.74
CA VAL A 204 -5.74 5.22 -11.84
C VAL A 204 -4.37 4.55 -11.83
N GLN A 205 -3.76 4.41 -13.02
CA GLN A 205 -2.41 3.87 -13.14
C GLN A 205 -1.37 4.80 -12.50
N ALA A 206 -1.51 6.12 -12.65
CA ALA A 206 -0.65 7.11 -12.00
C ALA A 206 -0.72 7.01 -10.47
N VAL A 207 -1.95 6.88 -9.91
CA VAL A 207 -2.18 6.66 -8.47
C VAL A 207 -1.49 5.38 -8.01
N THR A 208 -1.63 4.31 -8.77
CA THR A 208 -0.99 3.01 -8.47
C THR A 208 0.55 3.12 -8.49
N ASN A 209 1.10 3.76 -9.51
CA ASN A 209 2.55 3.93 -9.66
C ASN A 209 3.12 4.83 -8.55
N MET A 210 2.48 5.95 -8.26
CA MET A 210 2.88 6.83 -7.15
C MET A 210 2.77 6.12 -5.80
N SER A 211 1.73 5.31 -5.59
CA SER A 211 1.57 4.52 -4.36
C SER A 211 2.72 3.54 -4.15
N ARG A 212 3.24 2.94 -5.22
CA ARG A 212 4.42 2.07 -5.16
C ARG A 212 5.69 2.85 -4.81
N VAL A 213 5.91 4.01 -5.43
CA VAL A 213 7.07 4.87 -5.15
C VAL A 213 7.08 5.33 -3.70
N LEU A 214 5.91 5.66 -3.15
CA LEU A 214 5.76 6.15 -1.78
C LEU A 214 5.61 5.03 -0.74
N ALA A 215 5.67 3.77 -1.14
CA ALA A 215 5.42 2.62 -0.26
C ALA A 215 4.12 2.76 0.54
N VAL A 216 3.01 3.09 -0.13
CA VAL A 216 1.70 3.29 0.48
C VAL A 216 1.19 1.99 1.09
N THR A 217 0.74 2.05 2.34
CA THR A 217 0.09 0.93 3.02
C THR A 217 -1.37 0.81 2.58
N GLY A 218 -1.74 -0.32 1.96
CA GLY A 218 -3.08 -0.53 1.42
C GLY A 218 -3.20 -0.08 -0.04
N ARG A 219 -4.43 0.28 -0.45
CA ARG A 219 -4.78 0.67 -1.82
C ARG A 219 -5.57 1.96 -1.81
N ILE A 220 -5.39 2.78 -2.85
CA ILE A 220 -6.11 4.03 -3.04
C ILE A 220 -6.67 4.03 -4.46
N TYR A 221 -7.97 4.33 -4.56
CA TYR A 221 -8.68 4.43 -5.82
C TYR A 221 -9.49 5.73 -5.86
N PRO A 222 -9.61 6.40 -7.01
CA PRO A 222 -10.66 7.39 -7.20
C PRO A 222 -12.03 6.67 -7.22
N VAL A 223 -13.08 7.34 -6.80
CA VAL A 223 -14.45 6.78 -6.84
C VAL A 223 -14.93 6.53 -8.27
N THR A 224 -14.44 7.34 -9.21
CA THR A 224 -14.68 7.26 -10.65
C THR A 224 -13.46 7.78 -11.40
N ASP A 225 -13.25 7.36 -12.63
CA ASP A 225 -12.27 7.92 -13.55
C ASP A 225 -12.84 9.05 -14.41
N GLU A 226 -14.13 9.34 -14.26
CA GLU A 226 -14.79 10.44 -14.95
C GLU A 226 -14.54 11.79 -14.28
N ASN A 227 -14.39 12.82 -15.10
CA ASN A 227 -14.35 14.21 -14.64
C ASN A 227 -15.77 14.68 -14.33
N VAL A 228 -16.05 14.98 -13.07
CA VAL A 228 -17.39 15.35 -12.57
C VAL A 228 -17.35 16.66 -11.78
N ASN A 229 -18.42 17.47 -11.89
CA ASN A 229 -18.63 18.65 -11.07
C ASN A 229 -19.85 18.48 -10.18
N LEU A 230 -19.83 19.17 -9.03
CA LEU A 230 -21.01 19.30 -8.20
C LEU A 230 -21.82 20.52 -8.63
N VAL A 231 -23.14 20.37 -8.63
CA VAL A 231 -24.11 21.43 -8.92
C VAL A 231 -25.08 21.46 -7.76
N ALA A 232 -25.22 22.62 -7.12
CA ALA A 232 -26.23 22.88 -6.09
C ALA A 232 -27.36 23.73 -6.65
N GLU A 233 -28.57 23.30 -6.36
CA GLU A 233 -29.82 24.05 -6.63
C GLU A 233 -30.29 24.68 -5.31
N LEU A 234 -30.54 26.00 -5.32
CA LEU A 234 -31.02 26.72 -4.16
C LEU A 234 -32.55 26.80 -4.18
N LYS A 235 -33.17 27.04 -3.03
CA LYS A 235 -34.63 27.14 -2.90
C LYS A 235 -35.26 28.28 -3.72
N ASP A 236 -34.49 29.28 -4.09
CA ASP A 236 -34.91 30.37 -4.96
C ASP A 236 -34.79 30.06 -6.46
N GLY A 237 -34.38 28.82 -6.81
CA GLY A 237 -34.19 28.37 -8.18
C GLY A 237 -32.84 28.74 -8.77
N SER A 238 -31.96 29.43 -8.05
CA SER A 238 -30.62 29.71 -8.52
C SER A 238 -29.72 28.46 -8.46
N VAL A 239 -28.68 28.39 -9.32
CA VAL A 239 -27.77 27.24 -9.45
C VAL A 239 -26.35 27.68 -9.19
N ILE A 240 -25.61 26.88 -8.41
CA ILE A 240 -24.21 27.08 -8.12
C ILE A 240 -23.44 25.85 -8.58
N GLU A 241 -22.39 26.03 -9.41
CA GLU A 241 -21.55 25.00 -9.91
C GLU A 241 -20.18 25.04 -9.23
N GLY A 242 -19.64 23.86 -8.90
CA GLY A 242 -18.33 23.66 -8.30
C GLY A 242 -18.35 23.52 -6.78
N GLU A 243 -17.58 22.55 -6.26
CA GLU A 243 -17.51 22.22 -4.84
C GLU A 243 -17.09 23.42 -3.98
N SER A 244 -16.03 24.11 -4.39
CA SER A 244 -15.47 25.27 -3.68
C SER A 244 -16.45 26.44 -3.59
N ARG A 245 -17.24 26.66 -4.64
CA ARG A 245 -18.28 27.70 -4.66
C ARG A 245 -19.49 27.30 -3.82
N ILE A 246 -19.90 26.04 -3.89
CA ILE A 246 -20.96 25.47 -3.06
C ILE A 246 -20.59 25.56 -1.58
N GLY A 247 -19.34 25.19 -1.22
CA GLY A 247 -18.84 25.27 0.15
C GLY A 247 -18.79 26.69 0.72
N SER A 248 -18.57 27.69 -0.13
CA SER A 248 -18.50 29.10 0.24
C SER A 248 -19.77 29.89 -0.08
N HIS A 249 -20.88 29.25 -0.54
CA HIS A 249 -22.06 29.92 -1.02
C HIS A 249 -22.69 30.91 -0.01
N HIS A 250 -22.63 30.57 1.28
CA HIS A 250 -23.19 31.39 2.36
C HIS A 250 -22.52 32.79 2.47
N LEU A 251 -21.35 32.97 1.87
CA LEU A 251 -20.65 34.27 1.82
C LEU A 251 -21.21 35.20 0.73
N PHE A 252 -21.84 34.64 -0.32
CA PHE A 252 -22.26 35.36 -1.52
C PHE A 252 -23.74 35.22 -1.83
N HIS A 253 -24.41 34.16 -1.37
CA HIS A 253 -25.79 33.84 -1.60
C HIS A 253 -26.47 33.42 -0.28
N PRO A 254 -27.44 34.18 0.23
CA PRO A 254 -28.15 33.84 1.46
C PRO A 254 -29.15 32.69 1.30
N GLY A 255 -29.35 32.18 0.08
CA GLY A 255 -30.27 31.09 -0.21
C GLY A 255 -29.85 29.76 0.40
N GLN A 256 -30.84 28.96 0.82
CA GLN A 256 -30.59 27.60 1.30
C GLN A 256 -30.45 26.63 0.13
N ILE A 257 -29.44 25.72 0.22
CA ILE A 257 -29.31 24.64 -0.75
C ILE A 257 -30.49 23.68 -0.57
N GLU A 258 -31.20 23.40 -1.66
CA GLU A 258 -32.27 22.43 -1.70
C GLU A 258 -31.76 21.05 -2.14
N LYS A 259 -30.92 21.03 -3.17
CA LYS A 259 -30.43 19.79 -3.75
C LYS A 259 -28.97 19.95 -4.23
N VAL A 260 -28.17 18.86 -4.11
CA VAL A 260 -26.87 18.77 -4.73
C VAL A 260 -26.88 17.56 -5.67
N ARG A 261 -26.36 17.72 -6.87
CA ARG A 261 -26.23 16.66 -7.87
C ARG A 261 -24.93 16.79 -8.65
N PHE A 262 -24.63 15.80 -9.45
CA PHE A 262 -23.56 15.91 -10.44
C PHE A 262 -24.04 16.73 -11.66
N ASP A 263 -23.10 17.31 -12.40
CA ASP A 263 -23.32 17.96 -13.69
C ASP A 263 -23.74 16.96 -14.78
N LYS A 264 -23.55 15.66 -14.54
CA LYS A 264 -23.94 14.54 -15.42
C LYS A 264 -25.12 13.79 -14.84
N GLU A 265 -25.95 13.22 -15.72
CA GLU A 265 -27.13 12.41 -15.32
C GLU A 265 -26.72 11.09 -14.65
N SER A 266 -25.62 10.48 -15.12
CA SER A 266 -25.06 9.27 -14.51
C SER A 266 -23.52 9.35 -14.48
N VAL A 267 -22.94 8.87 -13.40
CA VAL A 267 -21.49 8.75 -13.23
C VAL A 267 -21.19 7.28 -12.93
N GLN A 268 -20.31 6.69 -13.71
CA GLN A 268 -19.94 5.30 -13.50
C GLN A 268 -18.87 5.19 -12.40
N PRO A 269 -19.09 4.32 -11.40
CA PRO A 269 -18.03 4.02 -10.44
C PRO A 269 -16.87 3.27 -11.12
N LEU A 270 -15.68 3.41 -10.56
CA LEU A 270 -14.54 2.65 -11.03
C LEU A 270 -14.82 1.14 -10.87
N SER A 271 -14.57 0.36 -11.91
CA SER A 271 -14.89 -1.07 -12.00
C SER A 271 -13.78 -2.00 -11.45
N GLU A 272 -12.98 -1.56 -10.46
CA GLU A 272 -11.90 -2.37 -9.86
C GLU A 272 -12.27 -3.02 -8.51
#